data_ac0b4bf7836a5ec67300651297bda3d9
#
_entry.id   ac0b4bf7836a5ec67300651297bda3d9
#
_cell.length_a   1.000
_cell.length_b   1.000
_cell.length_c   1.000
_cell.angle_alpha   90.00
_cell.angle_beta   90.00
_cell.angle_gamma   90.00
#
_symmetry.space_group_name_H-M   'P 1'
#
loop_
_entity.id
_entity.type
_entity.pdbx_description
1 polymer ?
#
loop_
_entity_poly.entity_id
_entity_poly.type
_entity_poly.pdbx_seq_one_letter_code
_entity_poly.pdbx_strand_id
1 'polypeptide(L)'
;MEPDISGKDLFMVCHSPRKAAYRSLPEGYFFRRCRRDELELWKKFHFDDLETARRMLPYMDGYFQEVYGGEDGGFFDRCLFACTEEDLPVGTCFLWKAYGKLDTLHWLKVRPEYEGKGIGRALIARVLQEKRDWDTPVFLHTHPGCLQAVKLYLDFGFQFLSDPLVGDRKNALPEAMPYFRERLPAPSFEKIAAQAAPQEFLAAVNAGKRAEF
;
A
#
# COMPACT_ATOMS: atom_id res chain seq x y z
N MET A 1 11.43 -17.60 22.25
CA MET A 1 11.31 -16.31 21.52
C MET A 1 10.55 -16.61 20.26
N GLU A 2 9.34 -16.06 20.11
CA GLU A 2 8.59 -16.23 18.87
C GLU A 2 9.38 -15.56 17.73
N PRO A 3 9.41 -16.17 16.53
CA PRO A 3 10.09 -15.58 15.40
C PRO A 3 9.44 -14.23 15.03
N ASP A 4 10.25 -13.20 14.80
CA ASP A 4 9.75 -11.92 14.31
C ASP A 4 9.15 -12.12 12.91
N ILE A 5 7.84 -11.92 12.81
CA ILE A 5 7.09 -12.04 11.55
C ILE A 5 6.70 -10.69 10.99
N SER A 6 7.04 -9.60 11.66
CA SER A 6 6.57 -8.24 11.34
C SER A 6 6.89 -7.81 9.90
N GLY A 7 8.01 -8.25 9.34
CA GLY A 7 8.46 -7.91 7.99
C GLY A 7 8.21 -8.99 6.92
N LYS A 8 7.40 -10.04 7.22
CA LYS A 8 7.09 -11.08 6.22
C LYS A 8 6.00 -10.63 5.26
N ASP A 9 6.01 -11.19 4.05
CA ASP A 9 5.10 -10.80 2.98
C ASP A 9 3.66 -11.27 3.21
N LEU A 10 2.73 -10.36 2.96
CA LEU A 10 1.29 -10.61 2.88
C LEU A 10 0.73 -9.95 1.63
N PHE A 11 -0.23 -10.59 1.01
CA PHE A 11 -0.86 -10.11 -0.22
C PHE A 11 -2.36 -10.01 -0.03
N MET A 12 -2.95 -8.93 -0.54
CA MET A 12 -4.39 -8.70 -0.44
C MET A 12 -4.98 -8.29 -1.79
N VAL A 13 -6.28 -8.53 -1.94
CA VAL A 13 -7.07 -8.18 -3.12
C VAL A 13 -8.39 -7.53 -2.72
N CYS A 14 -8.83 -6.55 -3.50
CA CYS A 14 -10.14 -5.91 -3.36
C CYS A 14 -10.84 -5.89 -4.72
N HIS A 15 -11.95 -6.60 -4.83
CA HIS A 15 -12.79 -6.61 -6.05
C HIS A 15 -13.79 -5.45 -6.06
N SER A 16 -14.23 -5.00 -4.90
CA SER A 16 -15.15 -3.87 -4.75
C SER A 16 -15.00 -3.24 -3.38
N PRO A 17 -14.58 -1.98 -3.29
CA PRO A 17 -14.35 -1.36 -2.01
C PRO A 17 -15.66 -1.04 -1.30
N ARG A 18 -15.68 -1.27 0.02
CA ARG A 18 -16.82 -0.93 0.87
C ARG A 18 -16.96 0.57 0.99
N LYS A 19 -17.97 1.15 0.37
CA LYS A 19 -18.23 2.61 0.39
C LYS A 19 -18.39 3.17 1.81
N ALA A 20 -18.85 2.37 2.76
CA ALA A 20 -18.96 2.77 4.17
C ALA A 20 -17.61 3.11 4.82
N ALA A 21 -16.48 2.64 4.25
CA ALA A 21 -15.14 2.98 4.72
C ALA A 21 -14.64 4.34 4.25
N TYR A 22 -15.26 4.91 3.20
CA TYR A 22 -14.82 6.18 2.61
C TYR A 22 -14.98 7.33 3.60
N ARG A 23 -13.98 8.18 3.66
CA ARG A 23 -14.00 9.43 4.43
C ARG A 23 -13.32 10.52 3.62
N SER A 24 -13.77 11.74 3.78
CA SER A 24 -13.07 12.92 3.27
C SER A 24 -11.78 13.16 4.04
N LEU A 25 -10.87 13.87 3.41
CA LEU A 25 -9.70 14.40 4.10
C LEU A 25 -10.16 15.36 5.21
N PRO A 26 -9.53 15.33 6.41
CA PRO A 26 -9.84 16.26 7.46
C PRO A 26 -9.63 17.73 7.05
N GLU A 27 -10.28 18.64 7.74
CA GLU A 27 -10.06 20.08 7.60
C GLU A 27 -8.57 20.42 7.90
N GLY A 28 -8.02 21.42 7.23
CA GLY A 28 -6.61 21.79 7.35
C GLY A 28 -5.66 20.94 6.50
N TYR A 29 -6.22 20.06 5.64
CA TYR A 29 -5.43 19.24 4.71
C TYR A 29 -6.02 19.27 3.32
N PHE A 30 -5.16 19.10 2.30
CA PHE A 30 -5.58 18.96 0.91
C PHE A 30 -4.77 17.90 0.18
N PHE A 31 -5.31 17.43 -0.95
CA PHE A 31 -4.61 16.49 -1.83
C PHE A 31 -3.95 17.22 -3.00
N ARG A 32 -2.74 16.81 -3.35
CA ARG A 32 -2.08 17.14 -4.61
C ARG A 32 -1.17 16.03 -5.09
N ARG A 33 -0.72 16.12 -6.33
CA ARG A 33 0.29 15.21 -6.86
C ARG A 33 1.68 15.56 -6.33
N CYS A 34 2.54 14.55 -6.26
CA CYS A 34 3.96 14.71 -6.00
C CYS A 34 4.58 15.56 -7.13
N ARG A 35 5.36 16.57 -6.77
CA ARG A 35 6.10 17.39 -7.74
C ARG A 35 7.42 16.72 -8.10
N ARG A 36 8.00 17.06 -9.26
CA ARG A 36 9.25 16.46 -9.73
C ARG A 36 10.44 16.73 -8.77
N ASP A 37 10.50 17.93 -8.21
CA ASP A 37 11.50 18.34 -7.22
C ASP A 37 11.31 17.71 -5.84
N GLU A 38 10.19 17.02 -5.60
CA GLU A 38 9.89 16.31 -4.37
C GLU A 38 10.19 14.80 -4.44
N LEU A 39 10.78 14.30 -5.52
CA LEU A 39 11.06 12.88 -5.69
C LEU A 39 11.95 12.33 -4.56
N GLU A 40 13.00 13.06 -4.20
CA GLU A 40 13.87 12.64 -3.09
C GLU A 40 13.14 12.67 -1.74
N LEU A 41 12.26 13.65 -1.53
CA LEU A 41 11.38 13.69 -0.37
C LEU A 41 10.51 12.42 -0.33
N TRP A 42 9.85 12.07 -1.45
CA TRP A 42 9.02 10.87 -1.52
C TRP A 42 9.82 9.60 -1.25
N LYS A 43 11.01 9.43 -1.82
CA LYS A 43 11.87 8.28 -1.56
C LYS A 43 12.22 8.10 -0.08
N LYS A 44 12.42 9.21 0.64
CA LYS A 44 12.71 9.22 2.08
C LYS A 44 11.46 9.08 2.96
N PHE A 45 10.28 9.35 2.41
CA PHE A 45 9.02 9.45 3.16
C PHE A 45 8.62 8.15 3.84
N HIS A 46 9.09 7.01 3.34
CA HIS A 46 8.71 5.68 3.79
C HIS A 46 9.45 5.21 5.05
N PHE A 47 10.43 5.98 5.50
CA PHE A 47 11.28 5.66 6.65
C PHE A 47 11.05 6.68 7.77
N ASP A 48 10.93 6.18 9.01
CA ASP A 48 10.59 7.03 10.16
C ASP A 48 11.81 7.79 10.71
N ASP A 49 13.02 7.38 10.34
CA ASP A 49 14.26 8.07 10.73
C ASP A 49 15.16 8.39 9.54
N LEU A 50 15.92 9.48 9.67
CA LEU A 50 16.78 10.01 8.60
C LEU A 50 17.96 9.11 8.26
N GLU A 51 18.48 8.33 9.20
CA GLU A 51 19.63 7.45 8.98
C GLU A 51 19.19 6.28 8.09
N THR A 52 18.10 5.61 8.45
CA THR A 52 17.49 4.55 7.62
C THR A 52 17.08 5.09 6.25
N ALA A 53 16.47 6.28 6.19
CA ALA A 53 16.10 6.90 4.92
C ALA A 53 17.32 7.10 4.00
N ARG A 54 18.44 7.60 4.52
CA ARG A 54 19.67 7.78 3.74
C ARG A 54 20.28 6.44 3.28
N ARG A 55 20.32 5.45 4.16
CA ARG A 55 20.82 4.10 3.83
C ARG A 55 20.00 3.43 2.74
N MET A 56 18.70 3.67 2.70
CA MET A 56 17.78 3.06 1.75
C MET A 56 17.62 3.83 0.43
N LEU A 57 18.21 5.02 0.29
CA LEU A 57 18.11 5.80 -0.95
C LEU A 57 18.56 5.03 -2.19
N PRO A 58 19.71 4.31 -2.21
CA PRO A 58 20.14 3.56 -3.40
C PRO A 58 19.11 2.48 -3.81
N TYR A 59 18.47 1.83 -2.83
CA TYR A 59 17.38 0.89 -3.09
C TYR A 59 16.17 1.60 -3.71
N MET A 60 15.76 2.72 -3.13
CA MET A 60 14.62 3.50 -3.64
C MET A 60 14.88 4.10 -5.02
N ASP A 61 16.13 4.46 -5.32
CA ASP A 61 16.54 4.92 -6.65
C ASP A 61 16.39 3.80 -7.68
N GLY A 62 16.91 2.61 -7.38
CA GLY A 62 16.76 1.43 -8.24
C GLY A 62 15.29 1.06 -8.45
N TYR A 63 14.52 0.96 -7.35
CA TYR A 63 13.10 0.66 -7.40
C TYR A 63 12.32 1.67 -8.24
N PHE A 64 12.58 2.97 -8.08
CA PHE A 64 11.93 4.02 -8.86
C PHE A 64 12.18 3.88 -10.36
N GLN A 65 13.43 3.62 -10.75
CA GLN A 65 13.77 3.43 -12.16
C GLN A 65 13.16 2.16 -12.73
N GLU A 66 13.18 1.09 -11.98
CA GLU A 66 12.80 -0.23 -12.44
C GLU A 66 11.28 -0.44 -12.49
N VAL A 67 10.57 0.05 -11.49
CA VAL A 67 9.12 -0.16 -11.34
C VAL A 67 8.32 0.97 -11.99
N TYR A 68 8.77 2.21 -11.82
CA TYR A 68 8.02 3.37 -12.32
C TYR A 68 8.54 3.93 -13.65
N GLY A 69 9.57 3.31 -14.23
CA GLY A 69 10.11 3.73 -15.52
C GLY A 69 10.81 5.10 -15.48
N GLY A 70 11.33 5.47 -14.31
CA GLY A 70 11.95 6.76 -14.12
C GLY A 70 10.96 7.92 -14.18
N GLU A 71 11.46 9.11 -14.50
CA GLU A 71 10.65 10.34 -14.48
C GLU A 71 9.52 10.40 -15.53
N ASP A 72 9.67 9.68 -16.63
CA ASP A 72 8.70 9.67 -17.73
C ASP A 72 7.66 8.54 -17.61
N GLY A 73 7.79 7.66 -16.60
CA GLY A 73 6.92 6.50 -16.41
C GLY A 73 5.51 6.81 -15.89
N GLY A 74 5.13 8.07 -15.73
CA GLY A 74 3.79 8.48 -15.27
C GLY A 74 3.63 8.45 -13.74
N PHE A 75 4.72 8.33 -12.99
CA PHE A 75 4.72 8.33 -11.53
C PHE A 75 4.10 9.62 -10.96
N PHE A 76 4.53 10.79 -11.46
CA PHE A 76 4.07 12.09 -10.96
C PHE A 76 2.59 12.35 -11.23
N ASP A 77 2.02 11.73 -12.24
CA ASP A 77 0.58 11.80 -12.55
C ASP A 77 -0.27 10.96 -11.57
N ARG A 78 0.37 10.03 -10.86
CA ARG A 78 -0.30 9.05 -9.97
C ARG A 78 0.00 9.28 -8.51
N CYS A 79 1.25 9.55 -8.15
CA CYS A 79 1.67 9.69 -6.76
C CYS A 79 0.93 10.82 -6.07
N LEU A 80 0.07 10.47 -5.11
CA LEU A 80 -0.76 11.41 -4.37
C LEU A 80 -0.13 11.73 -3.03
N PHE A 81 -0.06 13.01 -2.70
CA PHE A 81 0.22 13.50 -1.37
C PHE A 81 -1.05 14.04 -0.69
N ALA A 82 -1.16 13.81 0.62
CA ALA A 82 -1.94 14.63 1.53
C ALA A 82 -1.00 15.65 2.16
N CYS A 83 -1.36 16.92 2.10
CA CYS A 83 -0.55 18.04 2.58
C CYS A 83 -1.30 18.86 3.61
N THR A 84 -0.58 19.52 4.54
CA THR A 84 -1.13 20.57 5.39
C THR A 84 -1.43 21.82 4.56
N GLU A 85 -2.12 22.82 5.16
CA GLU A 85 -2.38 24.12 4.51
C GLU A 85 -1.09 24.85 4.10
N GLU A 86 0.03 24.60 4.82
CA GLU A 86 1.36 25.14 4.49
C GLU A 86 2.07 24.32 3.39
N ASP A 87 1.35 23.43 2.71
CA ASP A 87 1.86 22.59 1.62
C ASP A 87 2.91 21.54 2.05
N LEU A 88 2.97 21.17 3.33
CA LEU A 88 3.85 20.13 3.83
C LEU A 88 3.24 18.75 3.56
N PRO A 89 3.88 17.86 2.77
CA PRO A 89 3.43 16.49 2.59
C PRO A 89 3.48 15.69 3.90
N VAL A 90 2.34 15.14 4.31
CA VAL A 90 2.15 14.37 5.54
C VAL A 90 1.67 12.95 5.33
N GLY A 91 1.26 12.62 4.10
CA GLY A 91 0.87 11.26 3.71
C GLY A 91 0.97 11.05 2.22
N THR A 92 1.12 9.80 1.80
CA THR A 92 1.18 9.41 0.38
C THR A 92 0.48 8.08 0.14
N CYS A 93 -0.06 7.90 -1.05
CA CYS A 93 -0.60 6.65 -1.58
C CYS A 93 -0.92 6.83 -3.06
N PHE A 94 -0.87 5.78 -3.86
CA PHE A 94 -1.34 5.83 -5.25
C PHE A 94 -1.67 4.45 -5.80
N LEU A 95 -2.39 4.41 -6.92
CA LEU A 95 -2.56 3.21 -7.73
C LEU A 95 -1.50 3.16 -8.83
N TRP A 96 -0.91 1.99 -9.00
CA TRP A 96 0.04 1.70 -10.07
C TRP A 96 -0.46 0.54 -10.94
N LYS A 97 -0.10 0.55 -12.21
CA LYS A 97 -0.41 -0.54 -13.13
C LYS A 97 0.77 -1.50 -13.19
N ALA A 98 0.90 -2.36 -12.15
CA ALA A 98 1.98 -3.33 -12.09
C ALA A 98 1.93 -4.31 -13.27
N TYR A 99 3.10 -4.66 -13.79
CA TYR A 99 3.28 -5.52 -14.97
C TYR A 99 2.47 -5.04 -16.20
N GLY A 100 2.12 -3.74 -16.25
CA GLY A 100 1.25 -3.16 -17.26
C GLY A 100 -0.22 -3.60 -17.24
N LYS A 101 -0.61 -4.44 -16.29
CA LYS A 101 -1.92 -5.12 -16.24
C LYS A 101 -2.67 -4.96 -14.93
N LEU A 102 -1.98 -5.10 -13.79
CA LEU A 102 -2.60 -5.21 -12.48
C LEU A 102 -2.70 -3.84 -11.81
N ASP A 103 -3.88 -3.47 -11.36
CA ASP A 103 -4.01 -2.30 -10.50
C ASP A 103 -3.54 -2.65 -9.09
N THR A 104 -2.52 -1.95 -8.62
CA THR A 104 -1.90 -2.18 -7.31
C THR A 104 -1.86 -0.90 -6.49
N LEU A 105 -2.12 -1.04 -5.19
CA LEU A 105 -2.05 0.08 -4.25
C LEU A 105 -0.64 0.14 -3.66
N HIS A 106 0.04 1.25 -3.91
CA HIS A 106 1.45 1.45 -3.57
C HIS A 106 1.64 2.47 -2.45
N TRP A 107 2.60 2.16 -1.58
CA TRP A 107 3.25 3.10 -0.67
C TRP A 107 2.31 3.93 0.20
N LEU A 108 1.28 3.31 0.78
CA LEU A 108 0.49 3.99 1.81
C LEU A 108 1.39 4.28 3.02
N LYS A 109 1.65 5.54 3.25
CA LYS A 109 2.38 6.03 4.42
C LYS A 109 1.76 7.33 4.89
N VAL A 110 1.65 7.50 6.20
CA VAL A 110 1.37 8.76 6.88
C VAL A 110 2.52 9.00 7.83
N ARG A 111 2.98 10.24 7.96
CA ARG A 111 4.02 10.57 8.94
C ARG A 111 3.50 10.31 10.36
N PRO A 112 4.33 9.77 11.28
CA PRO A 112 3.89 9.39 12.62
C PRO A 112 3.13 10.50 13.36
N GLU A 113 3.57 11.76 13.23
CA GLU A 113 2.97 12.92 13.91
C GLU A 113 1.56 13.26 13.40
N TYR A 114 1.17 12.70 12.25
CA TYR A 114 -0.11 12.91 11.58
C TYR A 114 -0.99 11.66 11.57
N GLU A 115 -0.54 10.56 12.17
CA GLU A 115 -1.34 9.36 12.30
C GLU A 115 -2.55 9.57 13.22
N GLY A 116 -3.53 8.68 13.13
CA GLY A 116 -4.77 8.77 13.94
C GLY A 116 -5.76 9.85 13.50
N LYS A 117 -5.39 10.76 12.60
CA LYS A 117 -6.24 11.87 12.13
C LYS A 117 -7.14 11.52 10.95
N GLY A 118 -7.13 10.27 10.46
CA GLY A 118 -7.95 9.82 9.33
C GLY A 118 -7.32 10.04 7.95
N ILE A 119 -6.11 10.60 7.85
CA ILE A 119 -5.43 10.92 6.59
C ILE A 119 -5.19 9.65 5.75
N GLY A 120 -4.69 8.55 6.35
CA GLY A 120 -4.47 7.29 5.65
C GLY A 120 -5.75 6.72 5.04
N ARG A 121 -6.87 6.80 5.75
CA ARG A 121 -8.19 6.39 5.25
C ARG A 121 -8.63 7.26 4.08
N ALA A 122 -8.48 8.57 4.18
CA ALA A 122 -8.83 9.50 3.11
C ALA A 122 -7.96 9.30 1.86
N LEU A 123 -6.67 9.00 2.02
CA LEU A 123 -5.76 8.64 0.91
C LEU A 123 -6.25 7.40 0.17
N ILE A 124 -6.53 6.29 0.87
CA ILE A 124 -7.08 5.08 0.25
C ILE A 124 -8.39 5.38 -0.45
N ALA A 125 -9.32 6.10 0.23
CA ALA A 125 -10.61 6.48 -0.35
C ALA A 125 -10.42 7.24 -1.66
N ARG A 126 -9.52 8.23 -1.69
CA ARG A 126 -9.25 9.06 -2.86
C ARG A 126 -8.71 8.24 -4.04
N VAL A 127 -7.68 7.42 -3.82
CA VAL A 127 -7.08 6.64 -4.91
C VAL A 127 -8.01 5.57 -5.44
N LEU A 128 -8.84 4.94 -4.59
CA LEU A 128 -9.85 3.98 -5.02
C LEU A 128 -11.01 4.64 -5.78
N GLN A 129 -11.33 5.91 -5.49
CA GLN A 129 -12.31 6.69 -6.26
C GLN A 129 -11.81 7.09 -7.66
N GLU A 130 -10.52 7.20 -7.85
CA GLU A 130 -9.91 7.49 -9.16
C GLU A 130 -9.96 6.29 -10.10
N LYS A 131 -10.08 5.07 -9.57
CA LYS A 131 -10.29 3.87 -10.37
C LYS A 131 -11.73 3.84 -10.90
N ARG A 132 -11.87 3.95 -12.21
CA ARG A 132 -13.18 3.98 -12.89
C ARG A 132 -13.73 2.60 -13.23
N ASP A 133 -12.80 1.69 -13.59
CA ASP A 133 -13.14 0.34 -14.00
C ASP A 133 -12.85 -0.64 -12.86
N TRP A 134 -13.89 -1.31 -12.36
CA TRP A 134 -13.84 -2.31 -11.31
C TRP A 134 -14.05 -3.75 -11.84
N ASP A 135 -14.00 -3.96 -13.14
CA ASP A 135 -13.95 -5.31 -13.74
C ASP A 135 -12.64 -6.01 -13.37
N THR A 136 -11.59 -5.21 -13.09
CA THR A 136 -10.33 -5.71 -12.55
C THR A 136 -10.16 -5.29 -11.09
N PRO A 137 -9.71 -6.22 -10.20
CA PRO A 137 -9.49 -5.90 -8.78
C PRO A 137 -8.24 -5.05 -8.55
N VAL A 138 -8.15 -4.50 -7.34
CA VAL A 138 -6.93 -3.84 -6.82
C VAL A 138 -6.21 -4.80 -5.90
N PHE A 139 -4.91 -4.97 -6.11
CA PHE A 139 -4.03 -5.76 -5.27
C PHE A 139 -3.15 -4.87 -4.40
N LEU A 140 -2.61 -5.43 -3.34
CA LEU A 140 -1.55 -4.81 -2.55
C LEU A 140 -0.67 -5.85 -1.87
N HIS A 141 0.54 -5.44 -1.58
CA HIS A 141 1.49 -6.13 -0.73
C HIS A 141 1.63 -5.37 0.59
N THR A 142 1.72 -6.10 1.69
CA THR A 142 1.89 -5.54 3.03
C THR A 142 2.62 -6.51 3.95
N HIS A 143 2.76 -6.17 5.22
CA HIS A 143 3.44 -6.96 6.24
C HIS A 143 2.60 -7.06 7.51
N PRO A 144 2.73 -8.12 8.33
CA PRO A 144 2.02 -8.22 9.61
C PRO A 144 2.28 -7.03 10.53
N GLY A 145 3.48 -6.46 10.53
CA GLY A 145 3.83 -5.29 11.34
C GLY A 145 3.08 -4.00 10.96
N CYS A 146 2.51 -3.93 9.77
CA CYS A 146 1.73 -2.78 9.31
C CYS A 146 0.27 -2.82 9.80
N LEU A 147 0.04 -3.04 11.10
CA LEU A 147 -1.29 -3.28 11.69
C LEU A 147 -2.32 -2.20 11.35
N GLN A 148 -1.92 -0.91 11.37
CA GLN A 148 -2.82 0.20 11.06
C GLN A 148 -3.25 0.17 9.59
N ALA A 149 -2.32 -0.12 8.67
CA ALA A 149 -2.62 -0.26 7.25
C ALA A 149 -3.51 -1.48 6.99
N VAL A 150 -3.17 -2.64 7.57
CA VAL A 150 -3.99 -3.87 7.49
C VAL A 150 -5.41 -3.61 7.96
N LYS A 151 -5.60 -2.94 9.11
CA LYS A 151 -6.93 -2.54 9.59
C LYS A 151 -7.68 -1.69 8.57
N LEU A 152 -7.03 -0.71 7.96
CA LEU A 152 -7.64 0.12 6.92
C LEU A 152 -8.04 -0.73 5.72
N TYR A 153 -7.16 -1.59 5.22
CA TYR A 153 -7.46 -2.46 4.08
C TYR A 153 -8.66 -3.36 4.35
N LEU A 154 -8.75 -3.97 5.53
CA LEU A 154 -9.91 -4.78 5.95
C LEU A 154 -11.20 -3.94 6.00
N ASP A 155 -11.15 -2.69 6.46
CA ASP A 155 -12.29 -1.78 6.47
C ASP A 155 -12.78 -1.49 5.04
N PHE A 156 -11.87 -1.30 4.09
CA PHE A 156 -12.19 -1.09 2.67
C PHE A 156 -12.65 -2.37 1.95
N GLY A 157 -12.54 -3.54 2.58
CA GLY A 157 -13.00 -4.81 2.02
C GLY A 157 -11.93 -5.59 1.27
N PHE A 158 -10.66 -5.25 1.44
CA PHE A 158 -9.57 -6.10 0.99
C PHE A 158 -9.61 -7.44 1.73
N GLN A 159 -9.32 -8.51 1.01
CA GLN A 159 -9.19 -9.87 1.51
C GLN A 159 -7.76 -10.35 1.29
N PHE A 160 -7.24 -11.18 2.19
CA PHE A 160 -5.93 -11.79 2.00
C PHE A 160 -5.95 -12.80 0.86
N LEU A 161 -4.82 -12.95 0.17
CA LEU A 161 -4.59 -14.09 -0.71
C LEU A 161 -4.18 -15.30 0.14
N SER A 162 -4.73 -16.47 -0.19
CA SER A 162 -4.45 -17.72 0.53
C SER A 162 -3.35 -18.56 -0.10
N ASP A 163 -2.88 -18.18 -1.28
CA ASP A 163 -1.83 -18.90 -2.01
C ASP A 163 -0.53 -18.88 -1.20
N PRO A 164 0.14 -20.02 -1.00
CA PRO A 164 1.35 -20.09 -0.19
C PRO A 164 2.55 -19.35 -0.80
N LEU A 165 2.51 -19.15 -2.13
CA LEU A 165 3.50 -18.42 -2.91
C LEU A 165 2.80 -17.42 -3.84
N VAL A 166 3.37 -16.21 -3.93
CA VAL A 166 2.99 -15.18 -4.90
C VAL A 166 4.27 -14.75 -5.62
N GLY A 167 4.42 -15.20 -6.87
CA GLY A 167 5.72 -15.18 -7.53
C GLY A 167 6.71 -16.10 -6.79
N ASP A 168 7.87 -15.56 -6.46
CA ASP A 168 8.91 -16.23 -5.68
C ASP A 168 8.81 -15.94 -4.16
N ARG A 169 7.83 -15.13 -3.73
CA ARG A 169 7.67 -14.72 -2.33
C ARG A 169 6.72 -15.61 -1.56
N LYS A 170 7.16 -16.03 -0.38
CA LYS A 170 6.31 -16.80 0.55
C LYS A 170 5.26 -15.89 1.18
N ASN A 171 3.98 -16.29 1.06
CA ASN A 171 2.89 -15.64 1.76
C ASN A 171 2.80 -16.14 3.20
N ALA A 172 3.00 -15.24 4.15
CA ALA A 172 3.05 -15.57 5.58
C ALA A 172 1.68 -15.48 6.27
N LEU A 173 0.57 -15.53 5.55
CA LEU A 173 -0.76 -15.41 6.14
C LEU A 173 -1.01 -16.42 7.29
N PRO A 174 -0.69 -17.72 7.13
CA PRO A 174 -0.91 -18.67 8.23
C PRO A 174 -0.15 -18.30 9.51
N GLU A 175 1.11 -17.88 9.36
CA GLU A 175 1.95 -17.45 10.49
C GLU A 175 1.48 -16.12 11.10
N ALA A 176 0.86 -15.24 10.29
CA ALA A 176 0.36 -13.94 10.72
C ALA A 176 -0.96 -14.02 11.51
N MET A 177 -1.75 -15.08 11.35
CA MET A 177 -3.06 -15.18 12.01
C MET A 177 -3.01 -15.11 13.53
N PRO A 178 -2.10 -15.83 14.26
CA PRO A 178 -1.96 -15.66 15.70
C PRO A 178 -1.55 -14.24 16.09
N TYR A 179 -0.62 -13.63 15.36
CA TYR A 179 -0.16 -12.27 15.56
C TYR A 179 -1.29 -11.25 15.43
N PHE A 180 -2.14 -11.39 14.39
CA PHE A 180 -3.30 -10.54 14.19
C PHE A 180 -4.35 -10.70 15.26
N ARG A 181 -4.60 -11.94 15.72
CA ARG A 181 -5.55 -12.22 16.80
C ARG A 181 -5.20 -11.50 18.09
N GLU A 182 -3.92 -11.42 18.39
CA GLU A 182 -3.42 -10.76 19.60
C GLU A 182 -3.44 -9.23 19.50
N ARG A 183 -3.18 -8.68 18.31
CA ARG A 183 -2.87 -7.24 18.14
C ARG A 183 -3.93 -6.42 17.42
N LEU A 184 -4.76 -7.04 16.59
CA LEU A 184 -5.87 -6.30 15.96
C LEU A 184 -7.07 -6.22 16.92
N PRO A 185 -7.81 -5.09 16.92
CA PRO A 185 -9.10 -5.03 17.60
C PRO A 185 -10.02 -6.14 17.07
N ALA A 186 -10.80 -6.78 17.97
CA ALA A 186 -11.68 -7.88 17.60
C ALA A 186 -12.58 -7.59 16.38
N PRO A 187 -13.24 -6.41 16.25
CA PRO A 187 -14.04 -6.11 15.06
C PRO A 187 -13.23 -6.03 13.76
N SER A 188 -11.91 -5.78 13.83
CA SER A 188 -11.04 -5.80 12.66
C SER A 188 -10.58 -7.21 12.32
N PHE A 189 -10.25 -8.01 13.34
CA PHE A 189 -9.88 -9.41 13.16
C PHE A 189 -11.04 -10.22 12.54
N GLU A 190 -12.28 -9.99 12.97
CA GLU A 190 -13.49 -10.62 12.44
C GLU A 190 -13.74 -10.33 10.94
N LYS A 191 -13.16 -9.25 10.41
CA LYS A 191 -13.23 -8.91 8.98
C LYS A 191 -12.23 -9.69 8.12
N ILE A 192 -11.28 -10.41 8.75
CA ILE A 192 -10.29 -11.17 7.99
C ILE A 192 -10.98 -12.23 7.18
N ALA A 193 -10.81 -12.15 5.87
CA ALA A 193 -11.20 -13.16 4.91
C ALA A 193 -10.01 -13.43 3.99
N ALA A 194 -9.93 -14.64 3.46
CA ALA A 194 -8.93 -15.04 2.51
C ALA A 194 -9.56 -15.76 1.32
N GLN A 195 -8.95 -15.60 0.16
CA GLN A 195 -9.35 -16.25 -1.08
C GLN A 195 -8.12 -16.63 -1.91
N ALA A 196 -8.28 -17.58 -2.82
CA ALA A 196 -7.25 -17.87 -3.81
C ALA A 196 -7.04 -16.67 -4.75
N ALA A 197 -5.80 -16.47 -5.16
CA ALA A 197 -5.46 -15.42 -6.12
C ALA A 197 -6.12 -15.70 -7.48
N PRO A 198 -6.62 -14.66 -8.18
CA PRO A 198 -7.04 -14.81 -9.57
C PRO A 198 -5.90 -15.36 -10.43
N GLN A 199 -6.23 -16.27 -11.37
CA GLN A 199 -5.21 -16.88 -12.24
C GLN A 199 -4.43 -15.85 -13.06
N GLU A 200 -5.11 -14.79 -13.53
CA GLU A 200 -4.47 -13.71 -14.29
C GLU A 200 -3.44 -12.95 -13.45
N PHE A 201 -3.72 -12.79 -12.15
CA PHE A 201 -2.77 -12.19 -11.21
C PHE A 201 -1.53 -13.06 -11.07
N LEU A 202 -1.69 -14.36 -10.77
CA LEU A 202 -0.56 -15.28 -10.65
C LEU A 202 0.24 -15.37 -11.94
N ALA A 203 -0.43 -15.41 -13.09
CA ALA A 203 0.22 -15.44 -14.39
C ALA A 203 1.07 -14.17 -14.63
N ALA A 204 0.56 -12.97 -14.27
CA ALA A 204 1.28 -11.72 -14.43
C ALA A 204 2.50 -11.65 -13.49
N VAL A 205 2.32 -12.03 -12.22
CA VAL A 205 3.40 -12.01 -11.21
C VAL A 205 4.49 -13.03 -11.56
N ASN A 206 4.12 -14.25 -11.99
CA ASN A 206 5.07 -15.30 -12.34
C ASN A 206 5.82 -15.02 -13.67
N ALA A 207 5.21 -14.27 -14.59
CA ALA A 207 5.87 -13.84 -15.83
C ALA A 207 6.74 -12.60 -15.63
N GLY A 208 6.51 -11.84 -14.56
CA GLY A 208 7.28 -10.65 -14.22
C GLY A 208 8.72 -11.00 -13.87
N LYS A 209 9.66 -10.21 -14.39
CA LYS A 209 11.08 -10.39 -14.07
C LYS A 209 11.45 -9.84 -12.69
N ARG A 210 10.54 -9.11 -12.05
CA ARG A 210 10.72 -8.38 -10.78
C ARG A 210 9.41 -8.29 -10.01
N ALA A 211 9.50 -8.16 -8.70
CA ALA A 211 8.36 -7.80 -7.88
C ALA A 211 8.06 -6.30 -8.04
N GLU A 212 6.95 -5.98 -8.69
CA GLU A 212 6.50 -4.59 -8.88
C GLU A 212 5.58 -4.09 -7.75
N PHE A 213 5.32 -4.95 -6.75
CA PHE A 213 4.57 -4.57 -5.55
C PHE A 213 4.84 -5.54 -4.40
#